data_00cc220c5835e76765bc06585958a82b
#
_entry.id   00cc220c5835e76765bc06585958a82b
#
_cell.length_a   1.000
_cell.length_b   1.000
_cell.length_c   1.000
_cell.angle_alpha   90.00
_cell.angle_beta   90.00
_cell.angle_gamma   90.00
#
_symmetry.space_group_name_H-M   'P 1'
#
loop_
_entity.id
_entity.type
_entity.pdbx_description
1 polymer ?
#
loop_
_entity_poly.entity_id
_entity_poly.type
_entity_poly.pdbx_seq_one_letter_code
_entity_poly.pdbx_strand_id
1 'polypeptide(L)'
;MAKATLLMLALIAAGLPLTAHAADAAATRPPLQRDADAIRDLGVTGVQARVSTAEHSLAVTSGVADRTTGRPVPTEGRFRIASTRKAFVATVAVQLAGEHRLALDDTVERWLPGVVRGPGYDGRAITVRQLLQNTSGIPDDLPGYTNEQEYAEQRYDIWTREQLVARAMTHPLTFPPGTAWGYSNTGFILAGMVIERVTGHPLHQEITDRIIRPLGLTQTTFAGTAPTLPRPHARAYELFSPGNLVDVTEQVSGDPDSIISSTRDLARFFRALMTGDLLTPAERAAMQHTVPIDAEVEQVWPGGRYGLALAARPLPCGGVYWGHDGGDAGYITVTGVTPDGRRSAIVSMSTALGDSLEHHLQQQRAADTLIQHALCAHP
;
A
#
# COMPACT_ATOMS: atom_id res chain seq x y z
N MET A 1 -6.25 83.33 32.32
CA MET A 1 -7.01 82.08 32.58
C MET A 1 -7.42 81.56 31.22
N ALA A 2 -6.65 80.64 30.65
CA ALA A 2 -6.97 80.02 29.36
C ALA A 2 -7.21 78.55 29.54
N LYS A 3 -8.39 78.06 29.14
CA LYS A 3 -8.80 76.66 29.17
C LYS A 3 -8.29 76.02 27.88
N ALA A 4 -7.42 75.02 28.01
CA ALA A 4 -7.01 74.14 26.92
C ALA A 4 -8.03 72.95 26.76
N THR A 5 -8.60 72.85 25.58
CA THR A 5 -9.50 71.75 25.20
C THR A 5 -8.67 70.67 24.49
N LEU A 6 -8.53 69.46 25.09
CA LEU A 6 -7.90 68.29 24.48
C LEU A 6 -8.89 67.64 23.51
N LEU A 7 -8.53 67.54 22.23
CA LEU A 7 -9.23 66.76 21.24
C LEU A 7 -8.61 65.33 21.25
N MET A 8 -9.40 64.28 21.62
CA MET A 8 -9.03 62.88 21.43
C MET A 8 -9.40 62.46 20.01
N LEU A 9 -8.40 62.12 19.19
CA LEU A 9 -8.60 61.41 17.93
C LEU A 9 -8.74 59.89 18.25
N ALA A 10 -9.89 59.31 17.99
CA ALA A 10 -10.11 57.86 18.02
C ALA A 10 -9.67 57.29 16.67
N LEU A 11 -8.57 56.54 16.64
CA LEU A 11 -8.20 55.67 15.49
C LEU A 11 -9.12 54.44 15.48
N ILE A 12 -10.01 54.36 14.50
CA ILE A 12 -10.76 53.12 14.18
C ILE A 12 -9.82 52.32 13.29
N ALA A 13 -9.23 51.28 13.86
CA ALA A 13 -8.54 50.23 13.09
C ALA A 13 -9.60 49.35 12.43
N ALA A 14 -9.81 49.53 11.12
CA ALA A 14 -10.61 48.62 10.32
C ALA A 14 -9.86 47.28 10.17
N GLY A 15 -10.21 46.31 10.97
CA GLY A 15 -9.79 44.93 10.81
C GLY A 15 -10.44 44.32 9.57
N LEU A 16 -9.69 44.17 8.48
CA LEU A 16 -10.13 43.43 7.30
C LEU A 16 -10.15 41.92 7.64
N PRO A 17 -11.18 41.16 7.23
CA PRO A 17 -11.26 39.71 7.51
C PRO A 17 -10.23 38.96 6.66
N LEU A 18 -9.16 38.47 7.28
CA LEU A 18 -8.16 37.58 6.67
C LEU A 18 -8.73 36.21 6.27
N THR A 19 -9.97 35.88 6.64
CA THR A 19 -10.57 34.57 6.42
C THR A 19 -11.09 34.34 5.00
N ALA A 20 -11.46 35.37 4.25
CA ALA A 20 -11.98 35.23 2.88
C ALA A 20 -10.92 34.83 1.85
N HIS A 21 -9.67 35.27 2.02
CA HIS A 21 -8.59 34.97 1.05
C HIS A 21 -8.08 33.53 1.11
N ALA A 22 -8.17 32.86 2.29
CA ALA A 22 -7.72 31.47 2.44
C ALA A 22 -8.73 30.48 1.83
N ALA A 23 -10.03 30.76 1.96
CA ALA A 23 -11.08 29.92 1.38
C ALA A 23 -11.11 30.00 -0.17
N ASP A 24 -10.89 31.19 -0.72
CA ASP A 24 -10.86 31.41 -2.18
C ASP A 24 -9.61 30.76 -2.84
N ALA A 25 -8.46 30.81 -2.17
CA ALA A 25 -7.23 30.17 -2.63
C ALA A 25 -7.34 28.62 -2.60
N ALA A 26 -8.11 28.05 -1.68
CA ALA A 26 -8.37 26.60 -1.62
C ALA A 26 -9.31 26.14 -2.75
N ALA A 27 -10.30 26.95 -3.11
CA ALA A 27 -11.26 26.65 -4.18
C ALA A 27 -10.62 26.65 -5.58
N THR A 28 -9.52 27.39 -5.77
CA THR A 28 -8.81 27.49 -7.07
C THR A 28 -7.77 26.39 -7.30
N ARG A 29 -7.44 25.57 -6.28
CA ARG A 29 -6.48 24.47 -6.44
C ARG A 29 -7.04 23.32 -7.25
N PRO A 30 -6.21 22.62 -8.07
CA PRO A 30 -6.63 21.39 -8.76
C PRO A 30 -7.20 20.36 -7.78
N PRO A 31 -8.22 19.58 -8.16
CA PRO A 31 -8.85 18.58 -7.28
C PRO A 31 -7.84 17.66 -6.60
N LEU A 32 -6.90 17.09 -7.36
CA LEU A 32 -5.87 16.20 -6.83
C LEU A 32 -5.01 16.86 -5.72
N GLN A 33 -4.70 18.15 -5.86
CA GLN A 33 -3.95 18.89 -4.84
C GLN A 33 -4.79 19.09 -3.58
N ARG A 34 -6.08 19.39 -3.72
CA ARG A 34 -6.98 19.57 -2.57
C ARG A 34 -7.11 18.27 -1.76
N ASP A 35 -7.23 17.13 -2.45
CA ASP A 35 -7.34 15.83 -1.79
C ASP A 35 -6.02 15.46 -1.10
N ALA A 36 -4.86 15.73 -1.72
CA ALA A 36 -3.56 15.55 -1.08
C ALA A 36 -3.35 16.47 0.15
N ASP A 37 -3.84 17.71 0.08
CA ASP A 37 -3.81 18.64 1.21
C ASP A 37 -4.72 18.16 2.35
N ALA A 38 -5.90 17.62 2.04
CA ALA A 38 -6.83 17.06 3.03
C ALA A 38 -6.21 15.86 3.79
N ILE A 39 -5.46 15.00 3.10
CA ILE A 39 -4.72 13.91 3.75
C ILE A 39 -3.64 14.47 4.69
N ARG A 40 -2.86 15.47 4.26
CA ARG A 40 -1.87 16.15 5.11
C ARG A 40 -2.51 16.74 6.35
N ASP A 41 -3.67 17.36 6.23
CA ASP A 41 -4.37 18.08 7.31
C ASP A 41 -4.86 17.14 8.42
N LEU A 42 -4.89 15.82 8.19
CA LEU A 42 -5.08 14.78 9.21
C LEU A 42 -3.83 14.55 10.09
N GLY A 43 -2.70 15.22 9.80
CA GLY A 43 -1.44 15.01 10.53
C GLY A 43 -0.40 14.18 9.76
N VAL A 44 -0.69 13.81 8.52
CA VAL A 44 0.28 13.12 7.65
C VAL A 44 1.40 14.08 7.26
N THR A 45 2.65 13.73 7.59
CA THR A 45 3.81 14.61 7.38
C THR A 45 4.06 14.91 5.91
N GLY A 46 3.95 13.90 5.04
CA GLY A 46 4.17 14.07 3.60
C GLY A 46 3.30 13.15 2.77
N VAL A 47 2.76 13.70 1.69
CA VAL A 47 1.88 13.00 0.74
C VAL A 47 2.45 13.15 -0.66
N GLN A 48 2.52 12.05 -1.40
CA GLN A 48 2.75 12.01 -2.84
C GLN A 48 1.52 11.40 -3.50
N ALA A 49 0.93 12.05 -4.48
CA ALA A 49 -0.17 11.51 -5.25
C ALA A 49 0.11 11.62 -6.75
N ARG A 50 -0.27 10.60 -7.50
CA ARG A 50 -0.13 10.57 -8.95
C ARG A 50 -1.38 10.01 -9.60
N VAL A 51 -1.85 10.70 -10.63
CA VAL A 51 -2.87 10.20 -11.56
C VAL A 51 -2.23 10.03 -12.92
N SER A 52 -2.41 8.87 -13.54
CA SER A 52 -1.88 8.60 -14.88
C SER A 52 -2.97 8.09 -15.80
N THR A 53 -2.99 8.63 -17.02
CA THR A 53 -3.77 8.14 -18.15
C THR A 53 -2.84 7.59 -19.23
N ALA A 54 -3.38 7.25 -20.41
CA ALA A 54 -2.55 6.83 -21.55
C ALA A 54 -1.66 7.98 -22.05
N GLU A 55 -2.19 9.22 -22.03
CA GLU A 55 -1.54 10.39 -22.63
C GLU A 55 -0.80 11.26 -21.59
N HIS A 56 -1.31 11.28 -20.35
CA HIS A 56 -0.86 12.26 -19.35
C HIS A 56 -0.58 11.61 -18.00
N SER A 57 0.34 12.21 -17.26
CA SER A 57 0.60 11.89 -15.87
C SER A 57 0.77 13.18 -15.07
N LEU A 58 -0.07 13.34 -14.05
CA LEU A 58 -0.03 14.45 -13.11
C LEU A 58 0.40 13.92 -11.74
N ALA A 59 1.39 14.57 -11.14
CA ALA A 59 1.80 14.28 -9.77
C ALA A 59 1.73 15.55 -8.93
N VAL A 60 1.28 15.39 -7.70
CA VAL A 60 1.25 16.45 -6.69
C VAL A 60 1.87 15.97 -5.40
N THR A 61 2.32 16.90 -4.58
CA THR A 61 2.84 16.62 -3.24
C THR A 61 2.24 17.59 -2.23
N SER A 62 2.11 17.17 -0.99
CA SER A 62 1.66 18.01 0.12
C SER A 62 2.48 17.72 1.36
N GLY A 63 2.68 18.73 2.21
CA GLY A 63 3.48 18.60 3.43
C GLY A 63 4.99 18.61 3.18
N VAL A 64 5.74 17.95 4.07
CA VAL A 64 7.20 17.94 4.08
C VAL A 64 7.78 16.54 4.05
N ALA A 65 8.95 16.39 3.45
CA ALA A 65 9.70 15.13 3.42
C ALA A 65 10.46 14.87 4.72
N ASP A 66 10.70 15.90 5.51
CA ASP A 66 11.49 15.85 6.72
C ASP A 66 11.04 16.97 7.65
N ARG A 67 10.51 16.59 8.81
CA ARG A 67 9.98 17.53 9.81
C ARG A 67 11.05 18.43 10.42
N THR A 68 12.29 17.95 10.49
CA THR A 68 13.40 18.70 11.07
C THR A 68 13.86 19.83 10.17
N THR A 69 13.91 19.56 8.85
CA THR A 69 14.45 20.51 7.87
C THR A 69 13.38 21.28 7.12
N GLY A 70 12.11 20.86 7.18
CA GLY A 70 11.02 21.42 6.38
C GLY A 70 11.15 21.19 4.88
N ARG A 71 12.05 20.30 4.45
CA ARG A 71 12.27 20.00 3.03
C ARG A 71 10.99 19.49 2.38
N PRO A 72 10.58 19.99 1.19
CA PRO A 72 9.37 19.56 0.53
C PRO A 72 9.43 18.08 0.11
N VAL A 73 8.27 17.43 0.02
CA VAL A 73 8.13 16.04 -0.47
C VAL A 73 8.62 15.96 -1.91
N PRO A 74 9.54 15.05 -2.27
CA PRO A 74 9.98 14.88 -3.64
C PRO A 74 8.88 14.25 -4.50
N THR A 75 8.57 14.83 -5.65
CA THR A 75 7.52 14.33 -6.58
C THR A 75 7.82 12.91 -7.09
N GLU A 76 9.10 12.56 -7.22
CA GLU A 76 9.59 11.25 -7.65
C GLU A 76 10.24 10.49 -6.47
N GLY A 77 9.69 10.68 -5.27
CA GLY A 77 10.20 10.03 -4.07
C GLY A 77 9.96 8.53 -4.09
N ARG A 78 10.93 7.79 -3.56
CA ARG A 78 10.83 6.34 -3.34
C ARG A 78 10.31 6.06 -1.94
N PHE A 79 9.57 4.97 -1.79
CA PHE A 79 8.99 4.53 -0.52
C PHE A 79 8.85 3.01 -0.49
N ARG A 80 8.76 2.43 0.71
CA ARG A 80 8.41 1.01 0.87
C ARG A 80 6.94 0.84 0.50
N ILE A 81 6.65 -0.09 -0.43
CA ILE A 81 5.28 -0.31 -0.92
C ILE A 81 4.53 -1.35 -0.11
N ALA A 82 5.20 -1.97 0.85
CA ALA A 82 4.62 -2.94 1.76
C ALA A 82 3.77 -4.00 1.04
N SER A 83 2.55 -4.23 1.52
CA SER A 83 1.65 -5.25 0.99
C SER A 83 1.25 -5.07 -0.48
N THR A 84 1.43 -3.89 -1.08
CA THR A 84 1.25 -3.69 -2.53
C THR A 84 2.13 -4.65 -3.35
N ARG A 85 3.27 -5.13 -2.80
CA ARG A 85 4.12 -6.17 -3.42
C ARG A 85 3.39 -7.48 -3.71
N LYS A 86 2.31 -7.78 -2.97
CA LYS A 86 1.52 -9.00 -3.17
C LYS A 86 0.98 -9.12 -4.59
N ALA A 87 0.63 -8.00 -5.20
CA ALA A 87 0.21 -7.97 -6.60
C ALA A 87 1.33 -8.41 -7.56
N PHE A 88 2.60 -8.09 -7.26
CA PHE A 88 3.76 -8.56 -8.04
C PHE A 88 3.94 -10.07 -7.88
N VAL A 89 3.87 -10.59 -6.67
CA VAL A 89 3.96 -12.04 -6.39
C VAL A 89 2.86 -12.81 -7.12
N ALA A 90 1.61 -12.35 -7.00
CA ALA A 90 0.48 -13.00 -7.67
C ALA A 90 0.58 -12.94 -9.20
N THR A 91 1.08 -11.84 -9.76
CA THR A 91 1.32 -11.72 -11.21
C THR A 91 2.30 -12.80 -11.68
N VAL A 92 3.42 -13.01 -10.99
CA VAL A 92 4.39 -14.07 -11.34
C VAL A 92 3.75 -15.46 -11.22
N ALA A 93 3.02 -15.74 -10.13
CA ALA A 93 2.35 -17.03 -9.95
C ALA A 93 1.33 -17.31 -11.05
N VAL A 94 0.56 -16.31 -11.46
CA VAL A 94 -0.44 -16.44 -12.54
C VAL A 94 0.23 -16.62 -13.89
N GLN A 95 1.33 -15.93 -14.19
CA GLN A 95 2.14 -16.16 -15.40
C GLN A 95 2.68 -17.59 -15.44
N LEU A 96 3.22 -18.10 -14.33
CA LEU A 96 3.70 -19.48 -14.24
C LEU A 96 2.58 -20.50 -14.43
N ALA A 97 1.35 -20.17 -14.01
CA ALA A 97 0.19 -21.00 -14.27
C ALA A 97 -0.20 -21.00 -15.76
N GLY A 98 -0.15 -19.84 -16.42
CA GLY A 98 -0.33 -19.73 -17.88
C GLY A 98 0.75 -20.47 -18.69
N GLU A 99 1.96 -20.51 -18.18
CA GLU A 99 3.08 -21.30 -18.72
C GLU A 99 2.98 -22.82 -18.44
N HIS A 100 1.94 -23.27 -17.72
CA HIS A 100 1.76 -24.67 -17.28
C HIS A 100 2.89 -25.20 -16.39
N ARG A 101 3.63 -24.33 -15.73
CA ARG A 101 4.72 -24.69 -14.80
C ARG A 101 4.22 -24.99 -13.39
N LEU A 102 3.06 -24.42 -13.03
CA LEU A 102 2.28 -24.76 -11.85
C LEU A 102 0.80 -24.70 -12.20
N ALA A 103 -0.07 -25.30 -11.37
CA ALA A 103 -1.51 -25.01 -11.40
C ALA A 103 -1.89 -24.21 -10.15
N LEU A 104 -2.80 -23.23 -10.30
CA LEU A 104 -3.28 -22.46 -9.14
C LEU A 104 -3.94 -23.36 -8.09
N ASP A 105 -4.48 -24.51 -8.51
CA ASP A 105 -5.11 -25.49 -7.63
C ASP A 105 -4.15 -26.62 -7.19
N ASP A 106 -2.84 -26.51 -7.52
CA ASP A 106 -1.82 -27.35 -6.90
C ASP A 106 -1.78 -27.11 -5.39
N THR A 107 -1.58 -28.20 -4.65
CA THR A 107 -1.45 -28.12 -3.19
C THR A 107 -0.10 -27.57 -2.77
N VAL A 108 -0.05 -26.88 -1.64
CA VAL A 108 1.22 -26.38 -1.06
C VAL A 108 2.17 -27.55 -0.79
N GLU A 109 1.67 -28.69 -0.31
CA GLU A 109 2.48 -29.89 -0.04
C GLU A 109 3.19 -30.42 -1.28
N ARG A 110 2.61 -30.27 -2.48
CA ARG A 110 3.26 -30.66 -3.74
C ARG A 110 4.59 -29.94 -3.97
N TRP A 111 4.61 -28.63 -3.70
CA TRP A 111 5.77 -27.77 -3.98
C TRP A 111 6.69 -27.61 -2.78
N LEU A 112 6.12 -27.59 -1.58
CA LEU A 112 6.81 -27.36 -0.30
C LEU A 112 6.51 -28.52 0.67
N PRO A 113 6.98 -29.73 0.37
CA PRO A 113 6.65 -30.91 1.18
C PRO A 113 7.14 -30.71 2.62
N GLY A 114 6.21 -30.86 3.56
CA GLY A 114 6.50 -30.77 4.97
C GLY A 114 6.72 -29.38 5.56
N VAL A 115 6.53 -28.31 4.79
CA VAL A 115 6.68 -26.92 5.28
C VAL A 115 5.45 -26.50 6.07
N VAL A 116 4.25 -26.78 5.57
CA VAL A 116 2.98 -26.42 6.22
C VAL A 116 2.56 -27.55 7.15
N ARG A 117 3.01 -27.48 8.42
CA ARG A 117 2.78 -28.49 9.47
C ARG A 117 2.54 -27.82 10.81
N GLY A 118 1.63 -28.38 11.59
CA GLY A 118 1.28 -27.90 12.93
C GLY A 118 -0.09 -28.42 13.35
N PRO A 119 -0.62 -28.00 14.49
CA PRO A 119 -1.94 -28.42 14.99
C PRO A 119 -3.05 -28.01 13.99
N GLY A 120 -3.67 -29.00 13.35
CA GLY A 120 -4.74 -28.78 12.37
C GLY A 120 -4.28 -28.40 10.96
N TYR A 121 -2.98 -28.33 10.67
CA TYR A 121 -2.45 -28.04 9.34
C TYR A 121 -2.30 -29.30 8.49
N ASP A 122 -2.76 -29.21 7.25
CA ASP A 122 -2.47 -30.19 6.20
C ASP A 122 -2.18 -29.42 4.89
N GLY A 123 -0.91 -29.36 4.50
CA GLY A 123 -0.48 -28.71 3.27
C GLY A 123 -1.11 -29.30 1.99
N ARG A 124 -1.71 -30.53 2.08
CA ARG A 124 -2.47 -31.16 0.98
C ARG A 124 -3.87 -30.57 0.82
N ALA A 125 -4.39 -29.88 1.83
CA ALA A 125 -5.71 -29.24 1.81
C ALA A 125 -5.64 -27.76 1.41
N ILE A 126 -4.44 -27.18 1.31
CA ILE A 126 -4.22 -25.78 1.00
C ILE A 126 -3.64 -25.67 -0.40
N THR A 127 -4.24 -24.82 -1.26
CA THR A 127 -3.80 -24.61 -2.63
C THR A 127 -3.05 -23.28 -2.81
N VAL A 128 -2.27 -23.16 -3.89
CA VAL A 128 -1.61 -21.90 -4.28
C VAL A 128 -2.64 -20.78 -4.47
N ARG A 129 -3.79 -21.08 -5.07
CA ARG A 129 -4.91 -20.13 -5.20
C ARG A 129 -5.35 -19.58 -3.85
N GLN A 130 -5.52 -20.46 -2.86
CA GLN A 130 -5.96 -20.05 -1.52
C GLN A 130 -4.93 -19.19 -0.80
N LEU A 131 -3.63 -19.40 -1.03
CA LEU A 131 -2.60 -18.51 -0.52
C LEU A 131 -2.75 -17.10 -1.12
N LEU A 132 -2.86 -16.99 -2.45
CA LEU A 132 -2.95 -15.72 -3.16
C LEU A 132 -4.28 -14.99 -2.94
N GLN A 133 -5.34 -15.71 -2.58
CA GLN A 133 -6.69 -15.19 -2.36
C GLN A 133 -7.01 -14.91 -0.89
N ASN A 134 -6.07 -15.23 0.03
CA ASN A 134 -6.29 -15.12 1.47
C ASN A 134 -7.46 -16.00 1.98
N THR A 135 -7.63 -17.18 1.40
CA THR A 135 -8.65 -18.17 1.82
C THR A 135 -8.04 -19.47 2.35
N SER A 136 -6.75 -19.45 2.68
CA SER A 136 -6.04 -20.63 3.20
C SER A 136 -6.32 -20.94 4.67
N GLY A 137 -6.77 -19.96 5.46
CA GLY A 137 -6.92 -20.07 6.90
C GLY A 137 -5.59 -19.99 7.67
N ILE A 138 -4.45 -19.82 6.99
CA ILE A 138 -3.16 -19.60 7.64
C ILE A 138 -3.16 -18.22 8.32
N PRO A 139 -2.87 -18.13 9.64
CA PRO A 139 -2.90 -16.86 10.37
C PRO A 139 -1.86 -15.87 9.85
N ASP A 140 -2.13 -14.60 10.04
CA ASP A 140 -1.15 -13.55 9.85
C ASP A 140 -0.25 -13.41 11.09
N ASP A 141 1.04 -13.56 10.92
CA ASP A 141 2.02 -13.42 12.01
C ASP A 141 3.34 -12.86 11.47
N LEU A 142 3.25 -11.67 10.84
CA LEU A 142 4.44 -10.93 10.44
C LEU A 142 4.91 -10.05 11.61
N PRO A 143 6.21 -10.04 11.95
CA PRO A 143 6.75 -9.12 12.95
C PRO A 143 6.47 -7.66 12.60
N GLY A 144 6.12 -6.87 13.61
CA GLY A 144 5.86 -5.44 13.51
C GLY A 144 6.11 -4.77 14.85
N TYR A 145 5.94 -3.46 14.92
CA TYR A 145 6.14 -2.66 16.12
C TYR A 145 4.81 -2.05 16.56
N THR A 146 4.50 -2.18 17.83
CA THR A 146 3.29 -1.58 18.43
C THR A 146 3.60 -0.31 19.23
N ASN A 147 4.89 -0.03 19.47
CA ASN A 147 5.36 1.13 20.22
C ASN A 147 6.82 1.47 19.85
N GLU A 148 7.26 2.66 20.30
CA GLU A 148 8.60 3.19 20.04
C GLU A 148 9.71 2.31 20.60
N GLN A 149 9.50 1.68 21.77
CA GLN A 149 10.51 0.82 22.37
C GLN A 149 10.74 -0.44 21.52
N GLU A 150 9.70 -1.12 21.09
CA GLU A 150 9.81 -2.29 20.21
C GLU A 150 10.50 -1.91 18.90
N TYR A 151 10.13 -0.75 18.30
CA TYR A 151 10.83 -0.24 17.12
C TYR A 151 12.33 -0.05 17.40
N ALA A 152 12.69 0.61 18.49
CA ALA A 152 14.09 0.88 18.80
C ALA A 152 14.92 -0.42 19.02
N GLU A 153 14.30 -1.44 19.59
CA GLU A 153 14.94 -2.72 19.89
C GLU A 153 15.02 -3.65 18.67
N GLN A 154 14.00 -3.68 17.80
CA GLN A 154 13.81 -4.73 16.80
C GLN A 154 13.94 -4.24 15.35
N ARG A 155 14.09 -2.93 15.09
CA ARG A 155 14.07 -2.37 13.73
C ARG A 155 15.15 -2.90 12.78
N TYR A 156 16.14 -3.58 13.28
CA TYR A 156 17.22 -4.20 12.50
C TYR A 156 17.18 -5.73 12.49
N ASP A 157 16.12 -6.33 13.05
CA ASP A 157 15.94 -7.77 13.02
C ASP A 157 15.76 -8.26 11.59
N ILE A 158 16.46 -9.36 11.28
CA ILE A 158 16.40 -10.00 9.97
C ILE A 158 15.68 -11.33 10.12
N TRP A 159 14.61 -11.48 9.35
CA TRP A 159 13.82 -12.70 9.35
C TRP A 159 13.99 -13.46 8.03
N THR A 160 14.16 -14.79 8.11
CA THR A 160 14.06 -15.65 6.92
C THR A 160 12.61 -16.08 6.69
N ARG A 161 12.28 -16.47 5.47
CA ARG A 161 10.93 -16.98 5.14
C ARG A 161 10.57 -18.19 5.99
N GLU A 162 11.54 -19.11 6.21
CA GLU A 162 11.37 -20.31 7.02
C GLU A 162 11.04 -19.96 8.49
N GLN A 163 11.71 -18.94 9.05
CA GLN A 163 11.42 -18.46 10.41
C GLN A 163 10.02 -17.89 10.52
N LEU A 164 9.60 -17.07 9.55
CA LEU A 164 8.27 -16.47 9.53
C LEU A 164 7.17 -17.53 9.36
N VAL A 165 7.37 -18.50 8.47
CA VAL A 165 6.44 -19.62 8.32
C VAL A 165 6.38 -20.47 9.58
N ALA A 166 7.53 -20.82 10.17
CA ALA A 166 7.59 -21.58 11.41
C ALA A 166 6.87 -20.88 12.56
N ARG A 167 7.00 -19.55 12.65
CA ARG A 167 6.31 -18.72 13.62
C ARG A 167 4.78 -18.81 13.44
N ALA A 168 4.27 -18.61 12.23
CA ALA A 168 2.84 -18.73 11.94
C ALA A 168 2.29 -20.14 12.21
N MET A 169 3.08 -21.19 11.97
CA MET A 169 2.68 -22.59 12.22
C MET A 169 2.55 -22.94 13.71
N THR A 170 2.96 -22.06 14.63
CA THR A 170 2.72 -22.24 16.08
C THR A 170 1.26 -21.93 16.47
N HIS A 171 0.54 -21.18 15.65
CA HIS A 171 -0.86 -20.83 15.86
C HIS A 171 -1.78 -21.81 15.11
N PRO A 172 -3.02 -22.06 15.56
CA PRO A 172 -3.97 -22.88 14.82
C PRO A 172 -4.43 -22.17 13.54
N LEU A 173 -4.98 -22.92 12.57
CA LEU A 173 -5.72 -22.34 11.46
C LEU A 173 -6.86 -21.45 11.98
N THR A 174 -7.05 -20.28 11.37
CA THR A 174 -8.14 -19.36 11.72
C THR A 174 -9.50 -19.87 11.25
N PHE A 175 -9.51 -20.64 10.15
CA PHE A 175 -10.69 -21.34 9.58
C PHE A 175 -10.23 -22.47 8.65
N PRO A 176 -11.08 -23.43 8.31
CA PRO A 176 -10.76 -24.46 7.33
C PRO A 176 -10.48 -23.86 5.95
N PRO A 177 -9.47 -24.38 5.20
CA PRO A 177 -9.10 -23.85 3.88
C PRO A 177 -10.29 -23.75 2.94
N GLY A 178 -10.45 -22.58 2.30
CA GLY A 178 -11.51 -22.30 1.33
C GLY A 178 -12.88 -21.94 1.91
N THR A 179 -13.05 -21.90 3.24
CA THR A 179 -14.37 -21.66 3.86
C THR A 179 -14.64 -20.21 4.23
N ALA A 180 -13.58 -19.40 4.38
CA ALA A 180 -13.67 -17.97 4.71
C ALA A 180 -12.50 -17.21 4.07
N TRP A 181 -12.50 -15.91 4.27
CA TRP A 181 -11.42 -15.02 3.90
C TRP A 181 -10.77 -14.45 5.18
N GLY A 182 -9.45 -14.37 5.20
CA GLY A 182 -8.70 -13.76 6.29
C GLY A 182 -7.30 -13.40 5.80
N TYR A 183 -6.92 -12.13 5.99
CA TYR A 183 -5.65 -11.62 5.51
C TYR A 183 -4.46 -12.38 6.10
N SER A 184 -3.48 -12.74 5.26
CA SER A 184 -2.30 -13.49 5.70
C SER A 184 -1.05 -13.12 4.90
N ASN A 185 -0.12 -12.43 5.55
CA ASN A 185 1.22 -12.22 5.01
C ASN A 185 1.97 -13.55 4.83
N THR A 186 1.80 -14.48 5.77
CA THR A 186 2.40 -15.81 5.72
C THR A 186 2.00 -16.57 4.45
N GLY A 187 0.73 -16.43 4.01
CA GLY A 187 0.26 -17.01 2.74
C GLY A 187 1.10 -16.54 1.55
N PHE A 188 1.47 -15.26 1.51
CA PHE A 188 2.29 -14.71 0.43
C PHE A 188 3.78 -15.04 0.54
N ILE A 189 4.29 -15.25 1.75
CA ILE A 189 5.64 -15.80 1.95
C ILE A 189 5.70 -17.22 1.37
N LEU A 190 4.71 -18.07 1.67
CA LEU A 190 4.60 -19.42 1.09
C LEU A 190 4.44 -19.39 -0.42
N ALA A 191 3.64 -18.48 -0.97
CA ALA A 191 3.51 -18.31 -2.43
C ALA A 191 4.84 -17.94 -3.08
N GLY A 192 5.64 -17.06 -2.44
CA GLY A 192 7.00 -16.74 -2.88
C GLY A 192 7.91 -17.98 -2.89
N MET A 193 7.89 -18.78 -1.81
CA MET A 193 8.65 -20.04 -1.74
C MET A 193 8.20 -21.04 -2.81
N VAL A 194 6.90 -21.12 -3.13
CA VAL A 194 6.39 -21.94 -4.24
C VAL A 194 6.96 -21.49 -5.57
N ILE A 195 6.95 -20.17 -5.84
CA ILE A 195 7.53 -19.60 -7.07
C ILE A 195 9.02 -20.00 -7.20
N GLU A 196 9.79 -19.85 -6.13
CA GLU A 196 11.20 -20.25 -6.12
C GLU A 196 11.39 -21.75 -6.38
N ARG A 197 10.53 -22.58 -5.80
CA ARG A 197 10.58 -24.03 -6.01
C ARG A 197 10.22 -24.43 -7.44
N VAL A 198 9.26 -23.75 -8.06
CA VAL A 198 8.82 -23.98 -9.45
C VAL A 198 9.89 -23.52 -10.45
N THR A 199 10.54 -22.40 -10.19
CA THR A 199 11.45 -21.75 -11.15
C THR A 199 12.91 -22.16 -10.98
N GLY A 200 13.31 -22.46 -9.74
CA GLY A 200 14.71 -22.66 -9.36
C GLY A 200 15.45 -21.33 -9.16
N HIS A 201 14.75 -20.19 -9.25
CA HIS A 201 15.32 -18.85 -9.09
C HIS A 201 14.74 -18.14 -7.87
N PRO A 202 15.48 -17.22 -7.23
CA PRO A 202 14.95 -16.38 -6.16
C PRO A 202 13.76 -15.55 -6.63
N LEU A 203 12.77 -15.34 -5.76
CA LEU A 203 11.56 -14.57 -6.05
C LEU A 203 11.86 -13.16 -6.60
N HIS A 204 12.84 -12.48 -6.01
CA HIS A 204 13.22 -11.14 -6.47
C HIS A 204 13.75 -11.14 -7.92
N GLN A 205 14.41 -12.22 -8.36
CA GLN A 205 14.85 -12.37 -9.73
C GLN A 205 13.65 -12.57 -10.67
N GLU A 206 12.71 -13.45 -10.33
CA GLU A 206 11.50 -13.69 -11.13
C GLU A 206 10.66 -12.40 -11.29
N ILE A 207 10.45 -11.64 -10.21
CA ILE A 207 9.75 -10.34 -10.29
C ILE A 207 10.54 -9.35 -11.14
N THR A 208 11.87 -9.33 -11.01
CA THR A 208 12.72 -8.43 -11.81
C THR A 208 12.63 -8.75 -13.29
N ASP A 209 12.75 -10.02 -13.66
CA ASP A 209 12.84 -10.46 -15.06
C ASP A 209 11.48 -10.42 -15.76
N ARG A 210 10.39 -10.69 -15.03
CA ARG A 210 9.03 -10.78 -15.58
C ARG A 210 8.25 -9.48 -15.52
N ILE A 211 8.58 -8.58 -14.58
CA ILE A 211 7.78 -7.37 -14.35
C ILE A 211 8.66 -6.11 -14.41
N ILE A 212 9.68 -5.99 -13.53
CA ILE A 212 10.42 -4.74 -13.36
C ILE A 212 11.15 -4.36 -14.66
N ARG A 213 11.90 -5.29 -15.24
CA ARG A 213 12.69 -5.05 -16.45
C ARG A 213 11.82 -4.84 -17.70
N PRO A 214 10.84 -5.70 -18.03
CA PRO A 214 9.97 -5.50 -19.18
C PRO A 214 9.19 -4.19 -19.16
N LEU A 215 8.73 -3.78 -17.97
CA LEU A 215 8.02 -2.51 -17.81
C LEU A 215 8.95 -1.31 -17.62
N GLY A 216 10.27 -1.49 -17.51
CA GLY A 216 11.19 -0.40 -17.23
C GLY A 216 10.90 0.34 -15.94
N LEU A 217 10.61 -0.37 -14.84
CA LEU A 217 10.33 0.20 -13.53
C LEU A 217 11.64 0.57 -12.83
N THR A 218 12.25 1.67 -13.27
CA THR A 218 13.63 2.05 -12.88
C THR A 218 13.76 2.53 -11.44
N GLN A 219 12.65 2.80 -10.77
CA GLN A 219 12.62 3.21 -9.36
C GLN A 219 12.14 2.09 -8.43
N THR A 220 11.92 0.89 -8.98
CA THR A 220 11.46 -0.29 -8.23
C THR A 220 12.63 -1.23 -7.98
N THR A 221 12.86 -1.58 -6.71
CA THR A 221 13.95 -2.46 -6.27
C THR A 221 13.56 -3.19 -4.99
N PHE A 222 14.29 -4.25 -4.68
CA PHE A 222 14.12 -4.96 -3.40
C PHE A 222 14.93 -4.27 -2.30
N ALA A 223 14.34 -4.17 -1.10
CA ALA A 223 15.01 -3.60 0.06
C ALA A 223 16.13 -4.52 0.59
N GLY A 224 15.92 -5.84 0.52
CA GLY A 224 16.81 -6.81 1.14
C GLY A 224 16.96 -6.51 2.63
N THR A 225 18.19 -6.56 3.13
CA THR A 225 18.52 -6.22 4.53
C THR A 225 18.99 -4.78 4.69
N ALA A 226 18.84 -3.92 3.67
CA ALA A 226 19.22 -2.51 3.79
C ALA A 226 18.22 -1.76 4.68
N PRO A 227 18.68 -1.09 5.76
CA PRO A 227 17.79 -0.33 6.62
C PRO A 227 17.38 1.01 6.01
N THR A 228 18.06 1.48 4.98
CA THR A 228 17.86 2.79 4.35
C THR A 228 17.17 2.68 3.00
N LEU A 229 16.53 3.76 2.56
CA LEU A 229 15.94 3.86 1.23
C LEU A 229 16.85 4.62 0.25
N PRO A 230 16.81 4.26 -1.05
CA PRO A 230 17.46 5.06 -2.08
C PRO A 230 16.88 6.49 -2.15
N ARG A 231 17.71 7.48 -2.41
CA ARG A 231 17.28 8.87 -2.60
C ARG A 231 16.71 9.09 -4.01
N PRO A 232 15.78 10.06 -4.18
CA PRO A 232 15.13 10.87 -3.14
C PRO A 232 14.00 10.07 -2.44
N HIS A 233 13.76 10.35 -1.15
CA HIS A 233 12.61 9.84 -0.38
C HIS A 233 12.18 10.85 0.69
N ALA A 234 10.94 10.77 1.14
CA ALA A 234 10.49 11.38 2.38
C ALA A 234 10.86 10.48 3.56
N ARG A 235 11.08 11.06 4.75
CA ARG A 235 11.22 10.28 5.99
C ARG A 235 9.87 9.66 6.35
N ALA A 236 9.91 8.47 6.92
CA ALA A 236 8.74 7.76 7.40
C ALA A 236 8.51 8.06 8.88
N TYR A 237 7.26 8.27 9.26
CA TYR A 237 6.89 8.54 10.65
C TYR A 237 5.74 7.61 11.07
N GLU A 238 5.79 7.13 12.30
CA GLU A 238 4.73 6.33 12.93
C GLU A 238 4.17 7.09 14.13
N LEU A 239 2.86 7.26 14.16
CA LEU A 239 2.16 7.82 15.32
C LEU A 239 1.71 6.64 16.20
N PHE A 240 2.57 6.20 17.12
CA PHE A 240 2.30 5.05 17.99
C PHE A 240 1.23 5.33 19.06
N SER A 241 1.14 6.56 19.52
CA SER A 241 0.15 7.02 20.48
C SER A 241 -0.07 8.53 20.32
N PRO A 242 -1.17 9.10 20.85
CA PRO A 242 -1.43 10.53 20.73
C PRO A 242 -0.22 11.40 21.11
N GLY A 243 0.27 12.18 20.15
CA GLY A 243 1.43 13.07 20.32
C GLY A 243 2.80 12.39 20.21
N ASN A 244 2.89 11.06 20.13
CA ASN A 244 4.15 10.33 19.99
C ASN A 244 4.41 9.94 18.52
N LEU A 245 4.90 10.90 17.75
CA LEU A 245 5.25 10.72 16.35
C LEU A 245 6.76 10.46 16.23
N VAL A 246 7.11 9.23 15.87
CA VAL A 246 8.49 8.72 15.80
C VAL A 246 8.96 8.63 14.35
N ASP A 247 10.21 9.01 14.09
CA ASP A 247 10.89 8.77 12.80
C ASP A 247 11.28 7.29 12.71
N VAL A 248 10.63 6.56 11.81
CA VAL A 248 10.84 5.13 11.57
C VAL A 248 11.45 4.85 10.20
N THR A 249 12.14 5.83 9.62
CA THR A 249 12.73 5.71 8.27
C THR A 249 13.74 4.58 8.17
N GLU A 250 14.58 4.43 9.19
CA GLU A 250 15.65 3.43 9.22
C GLU A 250 15.20 2.15 9.90
N GLN A 251 14.88 1.15 9.10
CA GLN A 251 14.53 -0.19 9.56
C GLN A 251 14.79 -1.23 8.48
N VAL A 252 15.11 -2.45 8.87
CA VAL A 252 15.00 -3.63 8.02
C VAL A 252 13.54 -4.04 8.01
N SER A 253 12.96 -4.26 6.84
CA SER A 253 11.55 -4.73 6.78
C SER A 253 11.43 -6.12 7.41
N GLY A 254 10.40 -6.34 8.21
CA GLY A 254 10.04 -7.68 8.71
C GLY A 254 9.67 -8.66 7.59
N ASP A 255 9.43 -8.17 6.38
CA ASP A 255 9.18 -8.94 5.18
C ASP A 255 10.44 -9.03 4.31
N PRO A 256 11.04 -10.23 4.14
CA PRO A 256 12.28 -10.42 3.37
C PRO A 256 12.12 -10.07 1.88
N ASP A 257 10.89 -10.03 1.37
CA ASP A 257 10.57 -9.69 -0.02
C ASP A 257 10.11 -8.24 -0.20
N SER A 258 10.41 -7.37 0.77
CA SER A 258 10.02 -5.97 0.75
C SER A 258 10.53 -5.25 -0.50
N ILE A 259 9.62 -4.52 -1.16
CA ILE A 259 9.89 -3.74 -2.37
C ILE A 259 9.82 -2.25 -2.05
N ILE A 260 10.79 -1.51 -2.59
CA ILE A 260 10.81 -0.06 -2.67
C ILE A 260 10.40 0.34 -4.09
N SER A 261 9.50 1.31 -4.22
CA SER A 261 9.04 1.79 -5.53
C SER A 261 8.72 3.29 -5.49
N SER A 262 8.04 3.78 -6.50
CA SER A 262 7.55 5.15 -6.64
C SER A 262 6.11 5.17 -7.15
N THR A 263 5.43 6.30 -7.00
CA THR A 263 4.07 6.48 -7.55
C THR A 263 4.04 6.29 -9.08
N ARG A 264 5.14 6.64 -9.79
CA ARG A 264 5.28 6.46 -11.24
C ARG A 264 5.31 4.98 -11.62
N ASP A 265 6.19 4.22 -11.00
CA ASP A 265 6.38 2.82 -11.32
C ASP A 265 5.16 1.98 -10.96
N LEU A 266 4.54 2.25 -9.81
CA LEU A 266 3.28 1.59 -9.41
C LEU A 266 2.14 1.89 -10.38
N ALA A 267 1.99 3.15 -10.81
CA ALA A 267 0.99 3.51 -11.82
C ALA A 267 1.19 2.75 -13.13
N ARG A 268 2.45 2.59 -13.57
CA ARG A 268 2.81 1.82 -14.77
C ARG A 268 2.51 0.33 -14.59
N PHE A 269 2.88 -0.24 -13.43
CA PHE A 269 2.62 -1.64 -13.12
C PHE A 269 1.12 -1.96 -13.13
N PHE A 270 0.31 -1.24 -12.36
CA PHE A 270 -1.14 -1.52 -12.28
C PHE A 270 -1.85 -1.31 -13.61
N ARG A 271 -1.43 -0.33 -14.40
CA ARG A 271 -1.99 -0.15 -15.75
C ARG A 271 -1.62 -1.32 -16.66
N ALA A 272 -0.34 -1.71 -16.71
CA ALA A 272 0.13 -2.85 -17.49
C ALA A 272 -0.58 -4.16 -17.10
N LEU A 273 -0.90 -4.33 -15.82
CA LEU A 273 -1.65 -5.49 -15.32
C LEU A 273 -3.07 -5.53 -15.91
N MET A 274 -3.72 -4.38 -16.09
CA MET A 274 -5.09 -4.29 -16.63
C MET A 274 -5.13 -4.28 -18.16
N THR A 275 -4.13 -3.68 -18.84
CA THR A 275 -4.12 -3.59 -20.33
C THR A 275 -3.73 -4.89 -21.02
N GLY A 276 -3.11 -5.83 -20.30
CA GLY A 276 -2.69 -7.12 -20.86
C GLY A 276 -1.21 -7.19 -21.25
N ASP A 277 -0.42 -6.18 -20.87
CA ASP A 277 1.03 -6.18 -21.12
C ASP A 277 1.79 -7.22 -20.27
N LEU A 278 1.19 -7.67 -19.17
CA LEU A 278 1.76 -8.66 -18.24
C LEU A 278 1.04 -10.00 -18.24
N LEU A 279 -0.27 -9.99 -18.49
CA LEU A 279 -1.16 -11.16 -18.36
C LEU A 279 -2.04 -11.30 -19.59
N THR A 280 -2.24 -12.52 -20.06
CA THR A 280 -3.26 -12.84 -21.05
C THR A 280 -4.66 -12.55 -20.49
N PRO A 281 -5.71 -12.45 -21.33
CA PRO A 281 -7.08 -12.27 -20.84
C PRO A 281 -7.55 -13.36 -19.87
N ALA A 282 -7.15 -14.62 -20.06
CA ALA A 282 -7.49 -15.74 -19.19
C ALA A 282 -6.80 -15.63 -17.82
N GLU A 283 -5.52 -15.29 -17.80
CA GLU A 283 -4.73 -15.08 -16.58
C GLU A 283 -5.27 -13.90 -15.78
N ARG A 284 -5.59 -12.79 -16.44
CA ARG A 284 -6.20 -11.63 -15.79
C ARG A 284 -7.58 -11.98 -15.21
N ALA A 285 -8.41 -12.71 -15.93
CA ALA A 285 -9.70 -13.16 -15.43
C ALA A 285 -9.57 -14.06 -14.19
N ALA A 286 -8.57 -14.95 -14.17
CA ALA A 286 -8.26 -15.77 -12.99
C ALA A 286 -7.83 -14.89 -11.80
N MET A 287 -7.00 -13.87 -12.02
CA MET A 287 -6.57 -12.93 -10.99
C MET A 287 -7.72 -12.07 -10.44
N GLN A 288 -8.68 -11.74 -11.29
CA GLN A 288 -9.87 -10.93 -10.96
C GLN A 288 -11.07 -11.75 -10.44
N HIS A 289 -10.97 -13.07 -10.34
CA HIS A 289 -12.01 -13.88 -9.74
C HIS A 289 -12.06 -13.66 -8.23
N THR A 290 -13.06 -12.90 -7.75
CA THR A 290 -13.12 -12.40 -6.38
C THR A 290 -14.02 -13.22 -5.45
N VAL A 291 -13.65 -13.20 -4.17
CA VAL A 291 -14.46 -13.65 -3.03
C VAL A 291 -14.80 -12.47 -2.11
N PRO A 292 -15.84 -12.57 -1.25
CA PRO A 292 -16.07 -11.58 -0.19
C PRO A 292 -14.86 -11.51 0.74
N ILE A 293 -14.60 -10.33 1.29
CA ILE A 293 -13.64 -10.11 2.38
C ILE A 293 -14.34 -10.26 3.73
N ASP A 294 -13.58 -10.32 4.82
CA ASP A 294 -14.13 -10.36 6.17
C ASP A 294 -14.66 -8.98 6.62
N ALA A 295 -15.43 -8.96 7.71
CA ALA A 295 -16.07 -7.75 8.22
C ALA A 295 -15.07 -6.73 8.81
N GLU A 296 -13.88 -7.15 9.21
CA GLU A 296 -12.85 -6.25 9.73
C GLU A 296 -12.23 -5.45 8.59
N VAL A 297 -11.81 -6.12 7.52
CA VAL A 297 -11.23 -5.46 6.34
C VAL A 297 -12.30 -4.68 5.56
N GLU A 298 -13.57 -5.04 5.64
CA GLU A 298 -14.66 -4.27 5.04
C GLU A 298 -14.80 -2.86 5.65
N GLN A 299 -14.35 -2.64 6.90
CA GLN A 299 -14.30 -1.28 7.48
C GLN A 299 -13.27 -0.39 6.77
N VAL A 300 -12.20 -1.00 6.25
CA VAL A 300 -11.14 -0.32 5.48
C VAL A 300 -11.49 -0.25 3.98
N TRP A 301 -12.11 -1.30 3.44
CA TRP A 301 -12.49 -1.42 2.02
C TRP A 301 -13.99 -1.63 1.85
N PRO A 302 -14.84 -0.63 2.09
CA PRO A 302 -16.30 -0.79 2.03
C PRO A 302 -16.78 -1.32 0.67
N GLY A 303 -17.56 -2.40 0.70
CA GLY A 303 -18.02 -3.09 -0.52
C GLY A 303 -16.93 -3.81 -1.30
N GLY A 304 -15.76 -3.99 -0.68
CA GLY A 304 -14.60 -4.62 -1.28
C GLY A 304 -14.78 -6.12 -1.51
N ARG A 305 -14.10 -6.64 -2.52
CA ARG A 305 -13.96 -8.06 -2.81
C ARG A 305 -12.51 -8.35 -3.17
N TYR A 306 -12.02 -9.56 -2.92
CA TYR A 306 -10.61 -9.88 -3.10
C TYR A 306 -10.40 -11.02 -4.09
N GLY A 307 -9.56 -10.77 -5.11
CA GLY A 307 -9.10 -11.75 -6.07
C GLY A 307 -7.74 -12.35 -5.67
N LEU A 308 -6.86 -12.62 -6.63
CA LEU A 308 -5.50 -13.05 -6.34
C LEU A 308 -4.63 -11.80 -6.15
N ALA A 309 -4.46 -11.36 -4.91
CA ALA A 309 -3.76 -10.13 -4.53
C ALA A 309 -4.26 -8.83 -5.21
N LEU A 310 -5.51 -8.80 -5.59
CA LEU A 310 -6.19 -7.60 -6.10
C LEU A 310 -7.53 -7.41 -5.39
N ALA A 311 -7.71 -6.25 -4.78
CA ALA A 311 -9.01 -5.83 -4.26
C ALA A 311 -9.81 -5.13 -5.38
N ALA A 312 -11.06 -5.55 -5.57
CA ALA A 312 -12.06 -4.83 -6.35
C ALA A 312 -12.87 -3.96 -5.39
N ARG A 313 -12.89 -2.66 -5.61
CA ARG A 313 -13.62 -1.70 -4.74
C ARG A 313 -14.58 -0.85 -5.58
N PRO A 314 -15.81 -0.55 -5.09
CA PRO A 314 -16.78 0.22 -5.85
C PRO A 314 -16.33 1.66 -6.08
N LEU A 315 -16.68 2.22 -7.26
CA LEU A 315 -16.51 3.63 -7.58
C LEU A 315 -17.85 4.37 -7.41
N PRO A 316 -17.86 5.58 -6.84
CA PRO A 316 -19.09 6.39 -6.74
C PRO A 316 -19.72 6.71 -8.10
N CYS A 317 -18.91 6.78 -9.16
CA CYS A 317 -19.36 7.01 -10.55
C CYS A 317 -19.83 5.73 -11.26
N GLY A 318 -19.89 4.60 -10.56
CA GLY A 318 -20.31 3.30 -11.09
C GLY A 318 -19.14 2.39 -11.44
N GLY A 319 -19.38 1.07 -11.38
CA GLY A 319 -18.36 0.06 -11.58
C GLY A 319 -17.41 -0.10 -10.40
N VAL A 320 -16.23 -0.65 -10.66
CA VAL A 320 -15.20 -0.92 -9.67
C VAL A 320 -13.83 -0.45 -10.15
N TYR A 321 -12.90 -0.26 -9.22
CA TYR A 321 -11.48 -0.15 -9.48
C TYR A 321 -10.72 -1.29 -8.82
N TRP A 322 -9.53 -1.54 -9.31
CA TRP A 322 -8.65 -2.58 -8.82
C TRP A 322 -7.41 -1.97 -8.19
N GLY A 323 -6.87 -2.63 -7.17
CA GLY A 323 -5.64 -2.21 -6.52
C GLY A 323 -5.24 -3.14 -5.39
N HIS A 324 -4.16 -2.82 -4.73
CA HIS A 324 -3.76 -3.42 -3.46
C HIS A 324 -3.03 -2.38 -2.63
N ASP A 325 -3.51 -2.14 -1.42
CA ASP A 325 -2.91 -1.18 -0.51
C ASP A 325 -1.71 -1.78 0.23
N GLY A 326 -0.93 -0.95 0.88
CA GLY A 326 0.22 -1.39 1.66
C GLY A 326 0.49 -0.49 2.84
N GLY A 327 0.82 -1.08 3.98
CA GLY A 327 1.32 -0.41 5.18
C GLY A 327 2.59 -1.09 5.66
N ASP A 328 3.64 -0.33 5.84
CA ASP A 328 4.88 -0.71 6.53
C ASP A 328 5.21 0.48 7.44
N ALA A 329 5.93 0.27 8.54
CA ALA A 329 6.14 1.31 9.53
C ALA A 329 6.39 2.68 8.89
N GLY A 330 5.47 3.62 9.12
CA GLY A 330 5.50 4.98 8.64
C GLY A 330 5.16 5.22 7.16
N TYR A 331 5.06 4.20 6.30
CA TYR A 331 4.62 4.36 4.91
C TYR A 331 3.27 3.67 4.68
N ILE A 332 2.31 4.43 4.16
CA ILE A 332 1.02 3.90 3.70
C ILE A 332 0.88 4.18 2.21
N THR A 333 0.53 3.15 1.45
CA THR A 333 0.32 3.21 0.00
C THR A 333 -1.11 2.80 -0.32
N VAL A 334 -1.82 3.62 -1.09
CA VAL A 334 -3.16 3.30 -1.60
C VAL A 334 -3.12 3.38 -3.12
N THR A 335 -3.67 2.36 -3.78
CA THR A 335 -3.59 2.22 -5.23
C THR A 335 -4.96 1.99 -5.85
N GLY A 336 -5.16 2.53 -7.04
CA GLY A 336 -6.37 2.28 -7.82
C GLY A 336 -6.11 2.34 -9.32
N VAL A 337 -6.74 1.43 -10.07
CA VAL A 337 -6.69 1.40 -11.52
C VAL A 337 -8.07 1.01 -12.07
N THR A 338 -8.50 1.65 -13.15
CA THR A 338 -9.74 1.29 -13.85
C THR A 338 -9.62 -0.09 -14.52
N PRO A 339 -10.72 -0.83 -14.70
CA PRO A 339 -10.69 -2.17 -15.31
C PRO A 339 -10.10 -2.22 -16.72
N ASP A 340 -10.17 -1.13 -17.45
CA ASP A 340 -9.60 -0.97 -18.80
C ASP A 340 -8.12 -0.52 -18.78
N GLY A 341 -7.53 -0.28 -17.59
CA GLY A 341 -6.17 0.21 -17.42
C GLY A 341 -5.91 1.62 -17.92
N ARG A 342 -6.95 2.34 -18.37
CA ARG A 342 -6.77 3.69 -18.95
C ARG A 342 -6.38 4.73 -17.92
N ARG A 343 -6.83 4.55 -16.66
CA ARG A 343 -6.55 5.50 -15.58
C ARG A 343 -6.09 4.78 -14.33
N SER A 344 -5.07 5.31 -13.70
CA SER A 344 -4.60 4.84 -12.40
C SER A 344 -4.34 6.02 -11.47
N ALA A 345 -4.52 5.81 -10.17
CA ALA A 345 -4.21 6.75 -9.13
C ALA A 345 -3.42 6.04 -8.03
N ILE A 346 -2.33 6.65 -7.58
CA ILE A 346 -1.44 6.12 -6.55
C ILE A 346 -1.20 7.22 -5.52
N VAL A 347 -1.37 6.88 -4.25
CA VAL A 347 -1.06 7.74 -3.10
C VAL A 347 -0.02 7.06 -2.23
N SER A 348 1.02 7.79 -1.85
CA SER A 348 1.96 7.38 -0.81
C SER A 348 1.96 8.44 0.29
N MET A 349 1.76 8.00 1.50
CA MET A 349 1.77 8.80 2.72
C MET A 349 2.98 8.41 3.55
N SER A 350 3.73 9.39 4.05
CA SER A 350 4.94 9.16 4.83
C SER A 350 4.71 9.28 6.34
N THR A 351 3.48 9.04 6.77
CA THR A 351 3.10 8.87 8.17
C THR A 351 1.99 7.84 8.26
N ALA A 352 2.14 6.87 9.16
CA ALA A 352 1.04 6.00 9.57
C ALA A 352 0.42 6.56 10.86
N LEU A 353 -0.89 6.80 10.83
CA LEU A 353 -1.66 7.32 11.97
C LEU A 353 -2.22 6.14 12.78
N GLY A 354 -1.33 5.49 13.56
CA GLY A 354 -1.60 4.27 14.31
C GLY A 354 -2.05 4.47 15.76
N ASP A 355 -2.21 5.72 16.21
CA ASP A 355 -2.57 6.05 17.59
C ASP A 355 -3.99 5.65 17.99
N SER A 356 -4.88 5.46 17.03
CA SER A 356 -6.22 4.91 17.20
C SER A 356 -6.78 4.31 15.91
N LEU A 357 -7.71 3.36 16.05
CA LEU A 357 -8.43 2.79 14.89
C LEU A 357 -9.18 3.88 14.09
N GLU A 358 -9.83 4.81 14.78
CA GLU A 358 -10.58 5.91 14.13
C GLU A 358 -9.65 6.79 13.30
N HIS A 359 -8.47 7.14 13.81
CA HIS A 359 -7.50 7.97 13.09
C HIS A 359 -6.93 7.23 11.87
N HIS A 360 -6.61 5.94 12.04
CA HIS A 360 -6.23 5.08 10.92
C HIS A 360 -7.32 5.02 9.84
N LEU A 361 -8.58 4.80 10.22
CA LEU A 361 -9.69 4.76 9.27
C LEU A 361 -9.94 6.12 8.57
N GLN A 362 -9.75 7.23 9.27
CA GLN A 362 -9.83 8.56 8.65
C GLN A 362 -8.75 8.76 7.59
N GLN A 363 -7.52 8.33 7.87
CA GLN A 363 -6.42 8.36 6.91
C GLN A 363 -6.75 7.53 5.67
N GLN A 364 -7.24 6.31 5.84
CA GLN A 364 -7.63 5.42 4.73
C GLN A 364 -8.76 6.02 3.89
N ARG A 365 -9.82 6.51 4.54
CA ARG A 365 -10.97 7.16 3.84
C ARG A 365 -10.55 8.39 3.04
N ALA A 366 -9.64 9.20 3.56
CA ALA A 366 -9.13 10.36 2.84
C ALA A 366 -8.32 9.95 1.60
N ALA A 367 -7.49 8.92 1.71
CA ALA A 367 -6.74 8.37 0.58
C ALA A 367 -7.68 7.72 -0.46
N ASP A 368 -8.67 6.95 -0.03
CA ASP A 368 -9.69 6.37 -0.91
C ASP A 368 -10.50 7.44 -1.63
N THR A 369 -10.84 8.53 -0.96
CA THR A 369 -11.52 9.69 -1.58
C THR A 369 -10.68 10.27 -2.71
N LEU A 370 -9.37 10.45 -2.50
CA LEU A 370 -8.46 10.89 -3.56
C LEU A 370 -8.47 9.93 -4.75
N ILE A 371 -8.35 8.61 -4.50
CA ILE A 371 -8.38 7.58 -5.55
C ILE A 371 -9.70 7.65 -6.33
N GLN A 372 -10.85 7.71 -5.63
CA GLN A 372 -12.17 7.75 -6.25
C GLN A 372 -12.36 9.02 -7.08
N HIS A 373 -12.01 10.20 -6.56
CA HIS A 373 -12.06 11.45 -7.32
C HIS A 373 -11.19 11.37 -8.56
N ALA A 374 -9.96 10.87 -8.43
CA ALA A 374 -9.02 10.75 -9.53
C ALA A 374 -9.51 9.78 -10.62
N LEU A 375 -10.13 8.66 -10.25
CA LEU A 375 -10.61 7.66 -11.20
C LEU A 375 -11.97 8.01 -11.82
N CYS A 376 -12.82 8.75 -11.09
CA CYS A 376 -14.13 9.21 -11.58
C CYS A 376 -14.09 10.53 -12.35
N ALA A 377 -12.96 11.27 -12.33
CA ALA A 377 -12.86 12.51 -13.09
C ALA A 377 -13.09 12.25 -14.59
N HIS A 378 -14.01 12.98 -15.19
CA HIS A 378 -14.18 12.95 -16.65
C HIS A 378 -12.92 13.54 -17.31
N PRO A 379 -12.53 13.04 -18.52
CA PRO A 379 -11.40 13.57 -19.27
C PRO A 379 -11.62 15.03 -19.69
#